data_0211d2a46d8fb594995c4b262b7b493e
#
_entry.id   0211d2a46d8fb594995c4b262b7b493e
#
_cell.length_a   1.000
_cell.length_b   1.000
_cell.length_c   1.000
_cell.angle_alpha   90.00
_cell.angle_beta   90.00
_cell.angle_gamma   90.00
#
_symmetry.space_group_name_H-M   'P 1'
#
loop_
_entity.id
_entity.type
_entity.pdbx_description
1 polymer ?
#
loop_
_entity_poly.entity_id
_entity_poly.type
_entity_poly.pdbx_seq_one_letter_code
_entity_poly.pdbx_strand_id
1 'polypeptide(L)'
;MPRAATRSVVTPPQDAALPNSLSGDTRYTAIYDISAHKVYLPNGERLEAHSGLGEYIDDVRFVHLRSRGPTPPNVYELKLRESPFHGVQAIRLNPLDDGKMYGREGILAHPFMLGPNGESNGCVSFKDYSAFLNAYLRGEITRLVVVQRLDDPPSASTAADWFSNTMKGFFGRS
;
A
#
# COMPACT_ATOMS: atom_id res chain seq x y z
N MET A 1 -3.22 23.92 5.99
CA MET A 1 -3.35 23.72 5.69
C MET A 1 -3.53 23.72 5.62
N PRO A 2 -3.57 23.56 5.35
CA PRO A 2 -4.02 23.41 4.82
C PRO A 2 -4.08 23.26 4.32
N ARG A 3 -4.06 23.22 3.88
CA ARG A 3 -4.15 22.88 3.22
C ARG A 3 -4.21 22.92 2.73
N ALA A 4 -4.12 23.06 2.61
CA ALA A 4 -4.20 22.95 2.01
C ALA A 4 -4.01 22.89 1.50
N ALA A 5 -3.91 23.04 1.41
CA ALA A 5 -3.91 22.83 0.88
C ALA A 5 -3.78 22.70 0.34
N THR A 6 -3.68 22.73 0.27
CA THR A 6 -3.74 22.47 -0.23
C THR A 6 -3.70 22.34 -0.85
N ARG A 7 -3.61 22.62 -1.20
CA ARG A 7 -3.64 22.31 -1.92
C ARG A 7 -3.44 22.26 -2.79
N SER A 8 -3.39 22.38 -2.94
CA SER A 8 -3.23 22.12 -3.76
C SER A 8 -2.89 21.82 -4.47
N VAL A 9 -2.75 21.66 -4.91
CA VAL A 9 -2.38 21.26 -5.53
C VAL A 9 -2.43 20.79 -6.41
N VAL A 10 -2.43 20.46 -6.92
CA VAL A 10 -2.33 20.02 -7.72
C VAL A 10 -3.06 19.47 -8.37
N THR A 11 -3.48 19.45 -8.74
CA THR A 11 -4.34 18.93 -9.22
C THR A 11 -4.33 18.43 -10.21
N PRO A 12 -4.28 17.89 -10.40
CA PRO A 12 -4.21 17.28 -11.35
C PRO A 12 -5.19 17.01 -12.02
N PRO A 13 -5.17 16.88 -12.70
CA PRO A 13 -6.07 16.74 -13.55
C PRO A 13 -6.76 15.67 -13.23
N GLN A 14 -7.24 15.63 -13.01
CA GLN A 14 -7.94 14.89 -12.80
C GLN A 14 -8.01 13.76 -13.36
N ASP A 15 -7.38 13.06 -13.38
CA ASP A 15 -7.46 11.92 -13.83
C ASP A 15 -8.58 11.32 -13.37
N ALA A 16 -9.37 11.05 -14.07
CA ALA A 16 -10.59 10.50 -13.81
C ALA A 16 -10.56 9.28 -13.03
N ALA A 17 -9.59 8.56 -13.15
CA ALA A 17 -9.53 7.32 -12.45
C ALA A 17 -9.15 7.48 -11.01
N LEU A 18 -8.74 8.66 -10.64
CA LEU A 18 -8.18 8.85 -9.36
C LEU A 18 -9.08 9.61 -8.43
N PRO A 19 -9.31 9.14 -7.24
CA PRO A 19 -10.08 9.89 -6.27
C PRO A 19 -9.40 11.21 -5.97
N ASN A 20 -10.18 12.26 -5.82
CA ASN A 20 -9.63 13.55 -5.50
C ASN A 20 -8.82 13.54 -4.23
N SER A 21 -9.18 12.72 -3.29
CA SER A 21 -8.47 12.68 -2.04
C SER A 21 -7.02 12.25 -2.18
N LEU A 22 -6.68 11.65 -3.34
CA LEU A 22 -5.32 11.25 -3.55
C LEU A 22 -4.53 12.19 -4.39
N SER A 23 -5.21 12.93 -5.24
CA SER A 23 -4.52 13.62 -6.29
C SER A 23 -3.52 14.65 -5.85
N GLY A 24 -3.54 15.16 -4.72
CA GLY A 24 -2.58 16.16 -4.38
C GLY A 24 -1.77 15.89 -3.16
N ASP A 25 -1.92 14.74 -2.57
CA ASP A 25 -1.29 14.57 -1.28
C ASP A 25 -0.63 13.22 -1.12
N THR A 26 0.45 13.04 -1.85
CA THR A 26 1.21 11.80 -1.80
C THR A 26 2.09 11.71 -0.57
N ARG A 27 2.16 12.79 0.21
CA ARG A 27 3.02 12.81 1.41
C ARG A 27 2.63 11.78 2.44
N TYR A 28 1.36 11.37 2.44
CA TYR A 28 0.86 10.42 3.43
C TYR A 28 0.61 9.05 2.83
N THR A 29 1.29 8.75 1.75
CA THR A 29 1.07 7.52 0.99
C THR A 29 2.30 6.63 1.03
N ALA A 30 2.09 5.36 1.38
CA ALA A 30 3.12 4.34 1.24
C ALA A 30 2.85 3.55 -0.03
N ILE A 31 3.86 2.92 -0.59
CA ILE A 31 3.72 2.14 -1.82
C ILE A 31 4.26 0.74 -1.60
N TYR A 32 3.44 -0.26 -1.89
CA TYR A 32 3.85 -1.66 -1.80
C TYR A 32 4.09 -2.19 -3.22
N ASP A 33 5.33 -2.55 -3.49
CA ASP A 33 5.72 -3.17 -4.75
C ASP A 33 5.78 -4.68 -4.49
N ILE A 34 4.81 -5.41 -5.02
CA ILE A 34 4.70 -6.84 -4.77
C ILE A 34 5.94 -7.57 -5.25
N SER A 35 6.37 -7.27 -6.47
CA SER A 35 7.52 -7.97 -7.07
C SER A 35 8.82 -7.72 -6.33
N ALA A 36 8.98 -6.56 -5.75
CA ALA A 36 10.20 -6.21 -5.03
C ALA A 36 10.17 -6.61 -3.57
N HIS A 37 9.01 -7.06 -3.06
CA HIS A 37 8.84 -7.43 -1.66
C HIS A 37 9.14 -6.26 -0.74
N LYS A 38 8.70 -5.05 -1.13
CA LYS A 38 9.03 -3.84 -0.38
C LYS A 38 7.84 -2.91 -0.27
N VAL A 39 7.73 -2.29 0.91
CA VAL A 39 6.84 -1.16 1.10
C VAL A 39 7.72 0.06 1.32
N TYR A 40 7.49 1.09 0.51
CA TYR A 40 8.26 2.32 0.58
C TYR A 40 7.44 3.35 1.34
N LEU A 41 8.03 3.88 2.41
CA LEU A 41 7.39 4.93 3.20
C LEU A 41 7.81 6.30 2.68
N PRO A 42 6.98 7.33 2.88
CA PRO A 42 7.33 8.67 2.38
C PRO A 42 8.59 9.25 3.01
N ASN A 43 9.02 8.73 4.16
CA ASN A 43 10.24 9.20 4.80
C ASN A 43 11.50 8.53 4.25
N GLY A 44 11.36 7.64 3.27
CA GLY A 44 12.49 6.95 2.67
C GLY A 44 12.76 5.56 3.19
N GLU A 45 12.09 5.15 4.26
CA GLU A 45 12.26 3.80 4.77
C GLU A 45 11.69 2.78 3.80
N ARG A 46 12.31 1.62 3.75
CA ARG A 46 11.84 0.50 2.94
C ARG A 46 11.66 -0.70 3.86
N LEU A 47 10.48 -1.27 3.84
CA LEU A 47 10.15 -2.38 4.72
C LEU A 47 9.93 -3.63 3.90
N GLU A 48 10.50 -4.74 4.33
CA GLU A 48 10.25 -6.01 3.65
C GLU A 48 8.80 -6.44 3.90
N ALA A 49 8.10 -6.81 2.83
CA ALA A 49 6.71 -7.23 2.93
C ALA A 49 6.40 -8.27 1.86
N HIS A 50 5.49 -9.14 2.18
CA HIS A 50 5.09 -10.23 1.28
C HIS A 50 3.58 -10.40 1.35
N SER A 51 3.02 -11.06 0.34
CA SER A 51 1.62 -11.47 0.39
C SER A 51 1.42 -12.67 -0.51
N GLY A 52 0.43 -13.49 -0.16
CA GLY A 52 0.16 -14.69 -0.90
C GLY A 52 0.64 -15.93 -0.18
N LEU A 53 0.10 -17.07 -0.56
CA LEU A 53 0.29 -18.33 0.13
C LEU A 53 1.00 -19.37 -0.74
N GLY A 54 1.97 -20.06 -0.16
CA GLY A 54 2.64 -21.17 -0.83
C GLY A 54 3.30 -20.74 -2.11
N GLU A 55 3.04 -21.48 -3.18
CA GLU A 55 3.67 -21.19 -4.47
C GLU A 55 3.20 -19.87 -5.08
N TYR A 56 2.15 -19.27 -4.56
CA TYR A 56 1.62 -18.02 -5.08
C TYR A 56 2.20 -16.78 -4.40
N ILE A 57 3.04 -16.99 -3.38
CA ILE A 57 3.56 -15.86 -2.63
C ILE A 57 4.30 -14.89 -3.57
N ASP A 58 3.96 -13.63 -3.46
CA ASP A 58 4.61 -12.53 -4.22
C ASP A 58 4.56 -12.68 -5.73
N ASP A 59 3.67 -13.52 -6.24
CA ASP A 59 3.55 -13.75 -7.67
C ASP A 59 2.35 -12.95 -8.19
N VAL A 60 2.64 -11.83 -8.86
CA VAL A 60 1.61 -10.90 -9.32
C VAL A 60 0.61 -11.51 -10.28
N ARG A 61 0.92 -12.64 -10.89
CA ARG A 61 0.01 -13.29 -11.82
C ARG A 61 -1.21 -13.85 -11.10
N PHE A 62 -1.14 -14.01 -9.78
CA PHE A 62 -2.19 -14.68 -9.03
C PHE A 62 -2.93 -13.77 -8.05
N VAL A 63 -2.89 -12.46 -8.29
CA VAL A 63 -3.58 -11.51 -7.40
C VAL A 63 -5.10 -11.72 -7.39
N HIS A 64 -5.63 -12.43 -8.38
CA HIS A 64 -7.07 -12.70 -8.46
C HIS A 64 -7.51 -13.90 -7.62
N LEU A 65 -6.57 -14.69 -7.11
CA LEU A 65 -6.93 -15.90 -6.37
C LEU A 65 -7.34 -15.59 -4.95
N ARG A 66 -8.55 -15.94 -4.60
CA ARG A 66 -9.04 -15.71 -3.25
C ARG A 66 -8.27 -16.54 -2.25
N SER A 67 -7.90 -15.94 -1.15
CA SER A 67 -7.27 -16.60 -0.02
C SER A 67 -5.92 -17.24 -0.33
N ARG A 68 -5.39 -17.02 -1.52
CA ARG A 68 -4.10 -17.60 -1.91
C ARG A 68 -3.18 -16.61 -2.58
N GLY A 69 -3.71 -15.70 -3.39
CA GLY A 69 -2.88 -14.79 -4.16
C GLY A 69 -2.42 -13.61 -3.35
N PRO A 70 -1.45 -12.86 -3.88
CA PRO A 70 -1.00 -11.63 -3.23
C PRO A 70 -2.11 -10.60 -3.14
N THR A 71 -1.82 -9.53 -2.42
CA THR A 71 -2.73 -8.40 -2.28
C THR A 71 -3.05 -7.82 -3.65
N PRO A 72 -4.32 -7.60 -3.98
CA PRO A 72 -4.66 -7.03 -5.28
C PRO A 72 -4.15 -5.60 -5.43
N PRO A 73 -3.60 -5.23 -6.58
CA PRO A 73 -3.22 -3.84 -6.83
C PRO A 73 -4.44 -2.93 -6.70
N ASN A 74 -4.27 -1.86 -5.95
CA ASN A 74 -5.35 -0.91 -5.67
C ASN A 74 -4.77 0.22 -4.82
N VAL A 75 -5.60 1.20 -4.55
CA VAL A 75 -5.30 2.23 -3.58
C VAL A 75 -6.15 1.90 -2.35
N TYR A 76 -5.52 1.77 -1.21
CA TYR A 76 -6.21 1.39 0.01
C TYR A 76 -6.12 2.49 1.05
N GLU A 77 -7.25 2.82 1.67
CA GLU A 77 -7.23 3.67 2.85
C GLU A 77 -6.94 2.80 4.05
N LEU A 78 -6.09 3.29 4.93
CA LEU A 78 -5.67 2.53 6.11
C LEU A 78 -6.53 2.90 7.30
N LYS A 79 -6.91 1.88 8.07
CA LYS A 79 -7.68 2.09 9.27
C LYS A 79 -7.38 0.97 10.26
N LEU A 80 -7.21 1.30 11.52
CA LEU A 80 -6.99 0.25 12.52
C LEU A 80 -8.18 -0.70 12.54
N ARG A 81 -7.88 -1.98 12.63
CA ARG A 81 -8.93 -2.97 12.77
C ARG A 81 -9.59 -2.78 14.13
N GLU A 82 -10.90 -2.98 14.18
CA GLU A 82 -11.69 -2.70 15.38
C GLU A 82 -11.30 -3.54 16.58
N SER A 83 -10.77 -4.71 16.35
CA SER A 83 -10.32 -5.57 17.43
C SER A 83 -9.03 -6.26 17.00
N PRO A 84 -8.24 -6.76 17.95
CA PRO A 84 -6.99 -7.43 17.59
C PRO A 84 -7.21 -8.62 16.67
N PHE A 85 -6.26 -8.83 15.77
CA PHE A 85 -6.27 -9.95 14.85
C PHE A 85 -5.21 -10.93 15.36
N HIS A 86 -5.63 -12.03 15.96
CA HIS A 86 -4.71 -12.99 16.57
C HIS A 86 -3.72 -12.30 17.51
N GLY A 87 -4.26 -11.38 18.32
CA GLY A 87 -3.44 -10.67 19.30
C GLY A 87 -2.65 -9.49 18.75
N VAL A 88 -2.81 -9.17 17.49
CA VAL A 88 -2.06 -8.10 16.83
C VAL A 88 -2.96 -6.93 16.47
N GLN A 89 -2.46 -5.72 16.65
CA GLN A 89 -3.18 -4.53 16.23
C GLN A 89 -3.00 -4.36 14.72
N ALA A 90 -3.85 -5.02 13.96
CA ALA A 90 -3.74 -5.02 12.50
C ALA A 90 -4.36 -3.76 11.90
N ILE A 91 -3.98 -3.46 10.66
CA ILE A 91 -4.52 -2.32 9.93
C ILE A 91 -5.34 -2.84 8.76
N ARG A 92 -6.57 -2.35 8.62
CA ARG A 92 -7.41 -2.69 7.49
C ARG A 92 -6.97 -1.93 6.26
N LEU A 93 -6.99 -2.62 5.14
CA LEU A 93 -6.74 -2.01 3.84
C LEU A 93 -8.08 -1.92 3.13
N ASN A 94 -8.66 -0.74 3.10
CA ASN A 94 -9.97 -0.52 2.50
C ASN A 94 -9.80 -0.01 1.07
N PRO A 95 -10.15 -0.80 0.05
CA PRO A 95 -9.89 -0.41 -1.33
C PRO A 95 -10.79 0.75 -1.75
N LEU A 96 -10.24 1.64 -2.55
CA LEU A 96 -11.02 2.74 -3.11
C LEU A 96 -11.75 2.30 -4.39
N ASP A 97 -11.30 1.24 -5.02
CA ASP A 97 -11.94 0.73 -6.23
C ASP A 97 -12.32 -0.73 -6.03
N ASP A 98 -13.55 -0.96 -5.62
CA ASP A 98 -14.03 -2.32 -5.36
C ASP A 98 -14.04 -3.18 -6.61
N GLY A 99 -14.12 -2.58 -7.79
CA GLY A 99 -14.16 -3.33 -9.04
C GLY A 99 -12.85 -4.02 -9.37
N LYS A 100 -11.78 -3.65 -8.69
CA LYS A 100 -10.46 -4.24 -8.95
C LYS A 100 -10.04 -5.23 -7.86
N MET A 101 -10.97 -5.70 -7.07
CA MET A 101 -10.64 -6.59 -5.95
C MET A 101 -10.88 -8.06 -6.26
N TYR A 102 -11.43 -8.38 -7.41
CA TYR A 102 -11.71 -9.79 -7.79
C TYR A 102 -12.62 -10.48 -6.77
N GLY A 103 -13.49 -9.73 -6.13
CA GLY A 103 -14.38 -10.27 -5.11
C GLY A 103 -13.70 -10.56 -3.79
N ARG A 104 -12.46 -10.13 -3.62
CA ARG A 104 -11.70 -10.36 -2.39
C ARG A 104 -11.93 -9.24 -1.41
N GLU A 105 -11.93 -9.57 -0.12
CA GLU A 105 -12.15 -8.55 0.92
C GLU A 105 -11.45 -8.99 2.20
N GLY A 106 -11.46 -8.13 3.18
CA GLY A 106 -10.84 -8.44 4.47
C GLY A 106 -9.33 -8.40 4.45
N ILE A 107 -8.75 -7.60 3.57
CA ILE A 107 -7.30 -7.48 3.46
C ILE A 107 -6.77 -6.64 4.60
N LEU A 108 -5.73 -7.12 5.25
CA LEU A 108 -5.11 -6.45 6.39
C LEU A 108 -3.60 -6.31 6.19
N ALA A 109 -2.99 -5.46 7.03
CA ALA A 109 -1.55 -5.43 7.20
C ALA A 109 -1.25 -5.99 8.59
N HIS A 110 -0.27 -6.87 8.70
CA HIS A 110 0.10 -7.49 9.96
C HIS A 110 1.54 -8.04 9.86
N PRO A 111 2.12 -8.48 10.99
CA PRO A 111 3.45 -9.09 10.93
C PRO A 111 3.40 -10.48 10.32
N PHE A 112 4.55 -11.11 10.11
CA PHE A 112 4.61 -12.50 9.65
C PHE A 112 3.85 -13.37 10.65
N MET A 113 2.95 -14.18 10.16
CA MET A 113 2.13 -15.03 11.01
C MET A 113 2.05 -16.47 10.51
N LEU A 114 2.35 -16.71 9.23
CA LEU A 114 2.27 -18.04 8.65
C LEU A 114 3.65 -18.49 8.18
N GLY A 115 4.61 -18.45 9.09
CA GLY A 115 5.93 -18.94 8.77
C GLY A 115 6.94 -17.84 8.48
N PRO A 116 8.20 -18.22 8.31
CA PRO A 116 9.30 -17.25 8.26
C PRO A 116 9.45 -16.51 6.94
N ASN A 117 8.74 -16.93 5.91
CA ASN A 117 8.83 -16.25 4.61
C ASN A 117 7.71 -15.25 4.35
N GLY A 118 6.83 -15.02 5.33
CA GLY A 118 5.82 -13.98 5.21
C GLY A 118 4.57 -14.37 4.45
N GLU A 119 4.25 -15.64 4.38
CA GLU A 119 3.04 -16.07 3.70
C GLU A 119 1.79 -15.51 4.35
N SER A 120 0.76 -15.29 3.54
CA SER A 120 -0.54 -14.83 4.01
C SER A 120 -1.61 -15.22 3.01
N ASN A 121 -2.85 -15.07 3.42
CA ASN A 121 -4.00 -15.35 2.55
C ASN A 121 -4.36 -14.14 1.67
N GLY A 122 -3.45 -13.20 1.53
CA GLY A 122 -3.68 -12.00 0.73
C GLY A 122 -3.39 -10.72 1.48
N CYS A 123 -3.22 -10.79 2.78
CA CYS A 123 -2.85 -9.64 3.59
C CYS A 123 -1.40 -9.25 3.31
N VAL A 124 -1.04 -8.02 3.58
CA VAL A 124 0.35 -7.59 3.49
C VAL A 124 1.04 -7.96 4.78
N SER A 125 2.02 -8.85 4.70
CA SER A 125 2.71 -9.40 5.84
C SER A 125 4.09 -8.77 5.93
N PHE A 126 4.40 -8.13 7.05
CA PHE A 126 5.63 -7.34 7.21
C PHE A 126 6.62 -8.03 8.12
N LYS A 127 7.87 -8.02 7.72
CA LYS A 127 8.93 -8.51 8.60
C LYS A 127 9.07 -7.59 9.81
N ASP A 128 9.03 -6.28 9.57
CA ASP A 128 9.06 -5.29 10.66
C ASP A 128 7.73 -4.52 10.66
N TYR A 129 6.70 -5.18 11.13
CA TYR A 129 5.38 -4.57 11.16
C TYR A 129 5.33 -3.36 12.08
N SER A 130 6.12 -3.37 13.15
CA SER A 130 6.11 -2.24 14.08
C SER A 130 6.44 -0.93 13.37
N ALA A 131 7.38 -0.96 12.43
CA ALA A 131 7.74 0.25 11.70
C ALA A 131 6.55 0.78 10.90
N PHE A 132 5.80 -0.12 10.26
CA PHE A 132 4.64 0.28 9.49
C PHE A 132 3.50 0.79 10.39
N LEU A 133 3.22 0.04 11.45
CA LEU A 133 2.18 0.42 12.39
C LEU A 133 2.48 1.78 13.02
N ASN A 134 3.72 1.99 13.45
CA ASN A 134 4.08 3.25 14.08
C ASN A 134 4.00 4.42 13.11
N ALA A 135 4.37 4.21 11.84
CA ALA A 135 4.20 5.25 10.83
C ALA A 135 2.74 5.65 10.72
N TYR A 136 1.85 4.66 10.72
CA TYR A 136 0.42 4.93 10.67
C TYR A 136 -0.04 5.67 11.93
N LEU A 137 0.37 5.19 13.10
CA LEU A 137 -0.07 5.80 14.37
C LEU A 137 0.43 7.23 14.53
N ARG A 138 1.58 7.54 13.96
CA ARG A 138 2.11 8.91 14.00
C ARG A 138 1.49 9.81 12.94
N GLY A 139 0.61 9.28 12.11
CA GLY A 139 -0.02 10.06 11.06
C GLY A 139 0.85 10.28 9.84
N GLU A 140 1.92 9.53 9.70
CA GLU A 140 2.84 9.67 8.57
C GLU A 140 2.29 9.04 7.30
N ILE A 141 1.43 8.04 7.45
CA ILE A 141 0.78 7.40 6.31
C ILE A 141 -0.70 7.21 6.59
N THR A 142 -1.51 7.43 5.58
CA THR A 142 -2.96 7.20 5.66
C THR A 142 -3.44 6.29 4.53
N ARG A 143 -2.59 6.04 3.54
CA ARG A 143 -2.94 5.23 2.38
C ARG A 143 -1.80 4.34 1.97
N LEU A 144 -2.15 3.21 1.38
CA LEU A 144 -1.18 2.30 0.80
C LEU A 144 -1.58 2.04 -0.64
N VAL A 145 -0.68 2.33 -1.57
CA VAL A 145 -0.89 2.01 -2.97
C VAL A 145 -0.15 0.70 -3.25
N VAL A 146 -0.88 -0.29 -3.74
CA VAL A 146 -0.28 -1.59 -4.06
C VAL A 146 -0.14 -1.69 -5.56
N VAL A 147 1.07 -1.96 -6.03
CA VAL A 147 1.37 -2.10 -7.45
C VAL A 147 2.06 -3.43 -7.69
N GLN A 148 1.93 -3.93 -8.92
CA GLN A 148 2.59 -5.17 -9.28
C GLN A 148 4.10 -4.99 -9.28
N ARG A 149 4.57 -3.89 -9.85
CA ARG A 149 5.99 -3.60 -9.96
C ARG A 149 6.19 -2.11 -10.25
N LEU A 150 7.22 -1.55 -9.66
CA LEU A 150 7.66 -0.20 -9.99
C LEU A 150 8.83 -0.30 -10.94
N ASP A 151 8.83 0.55 -11.97
CA ASP A 151 9.94 0.56 -12.92
C ASP A 151 11.18 1.17 -12.31
N ASP A 152 11.01 2.12 -11.41
CA ASP A 152 12.11 2.89 -10.88
C ASP A 152 11.93 3.12 -9.39
N PRO A 153 12.41 2.20 -8.56
CA PRO A 153 12.21 2.31 -7.11
C PRO A 153 12.91 3.54 -6.54
N PRO A 154 12.39 4.09 -5.46
CA PRO A 154 12.94 5.29 -4.87
C PRO A 154 14.24 5.04 -4.12
N SER A 155 15.08 6.06 -4.06
CA SER A 155 16.19 6.04 -3.13
C SER A 155 15.73 6.79 -1.88
N ALA A 156 16.36 6.51 -0.75
CA ALA A 156 15.97 7.16 0.49
C ALA A 156 16.13 8.67 0.44
N SER A 157 17.17 9.13 -0.22
CA SER A 157 17.49 10.55 -0.22
C SER A 157 16.53 11.40 -1.05
N THR A 158 15.79 10.79 -1.98
CA THR A 158 14.90 11.54 -2.85
C THR A 158 13.46 11.06 -2.75
N ALA A 159 13.12 10.47 -1.61
CA ALA A 159 11.82 9.84 -1.47
C ALA A 159 10.66 10.78 -1.76
N ALA A 160 10.70 11.99 -1.24
CA ALA A 160 9.60 12.92 -1.44
C ALA A 160 9.38 13.25 -2.91
N ASP A 161 10.46 13.54 -3.63
CA ASP A 161 10.38 13.83 -5.05
C ASP A 161 9.92 12.62 -5.83
N TRP A 162 10.43 11.47 -5.46
CA TRP A 162 10.05 10.23 -6.11
C TRP A 162 8.56 9.96 -5.98
N PHE A 163 8.02 10.10 -4.76
CA PHE A 163 6.59 9.87 -4.53
C PHE A 163 5.76 10.82 -5.39
N SER A 164 6.13 12.08 -5.41
CA SER A 164 5.42 13.08 -6.17
C SER A 164 5.40 12.73 -7.66
N ASN A 165 6.57 12.44 -8.21
CA ASN A 165 6.68 12.13 -9.63
C ASN A 165 6.06 10.80 -10.00
N THR A 166 6.26 9.79 -9.19
CA THR A 166 5.74 8.46 -9.47
C THR A 166 4.22 8.42 -9.41
N MET A 167 3.66 9.03 -8.40
CA MET A 167 2.22 9.04 -8.26
C MET A 167 1.58 9.81 -9.40
N LYS A 168 2.19 10.92 -9.80
CA LYS A 168 1.68 11.68 -10.91
C LYS A 168 1.71 10.86 -12.20
N GLY A 169 2.80 10.18 -12.46
CA GLY A 169 2.90 9.35 -13.64
C GLY A 169 1.98 8.15 -13.61
N PHE A 170 1.90 7.50 -12.47
CA PHE A 170 1.09 6.32 -12.31
C PHE A 170 -0.40 6.63 -12.47
N PHE A 171 -0.85 7.69 -11.84
CA PHE A 171 -2.26 8.05 -11.88
C PHE A 171 -2.63 8.90 -13.10
N GLY A 172 -1.68 9.57 -13.69
CA GLY A 172 -1.94 10.42 -14.85
C GLY A 172 -1.99 9.68 -16.15
N ARG A 173 -1.64 8.39 -16.19
CA ARG A 173 -1.63 7.66 -17.39
C ARG A 173 -2.91 7.06 -17.59
N SER A 174 -3.51 7.16 -18.56
CA SER A 174 -4.81 6.56 -18.73
C SER A 174 -4.86 5.50 -19.75
#